data_ecddae7f6db6f59d83d0f1b5ae466230
#
_entry.id   ecddae7f6db6f59d83d0f1b5ae466230
#
_cell.length_a   1.000
_cell.length_b   1.000
_cell.length_c   1.000
_cell.angle_alpha   90.00
_cell.angle_beta   90.00
_cell.angle_gamma   90.00
#
_symmetry.space_group_name_H-M   'P 1'
#
loop_
_entity.id
_entity.type
_entity.pdbx_description
1 polymer ?
#
loop_
_entity_poly.entity_id
_entity_poly.type
_entity_poly.pdbx_seq_one_letter_code
_entity_poly.pdbx_strand_id
1 'polypeptide(L)'
;MIQQVEFSLRPLPRGFHLVTNEVMRNLPALPKTGILNLFVRHTSCGLSLNENFDPDVRHDLKGIFERLVPDGDPRYLHQDEGPTDMSAHAKSSMVGVSLTIPITNGRLNLGTWQGIYLCEFRERGGSRHLIATIIGE
;
A
#
# COMPACT_ATOMS: atom_id res chain seq x y z
N MET A 1 14.47 17.49 11.76
CA MET A 1 13.09 17.86 11.41
C MET A 1 12.24 16.58 11.41
N ILE A 2 11.07 16.66 12.01
CA ILE A 2 10.07 15.57 11.99
C ILE A 2 8.75 16.18 11.58
N GLN A 3 8.11 15.61 10.55
CA GLN A 3 6.80 16.04 10.08
C GLN A 3 5.90 14.84 9.87
N GLN A 4 4.61 15.02 10.13
CA GLN A 4 3.60 14.01 9.82
C GLN A 4 2.45 14.66 9.03
N VAL A 5 1.97 13.94 8.03
CA VAL A 5 0.82 14.33 7.22
C VAL A 5 -0.12 13.14 7.14
N GLU A 6 -1.40 13.40 7.36
CA GLU A 6 -2.44 12.38 7.18
C GLU A 6 -3.23 12.71 5.92
N PHE A 7 -3.52 11.71 5.14
CA PHE A 7 -4.30 11.88 3.89
C PHE A 7 -4.99 10.58 3.51
N SER A 8 -5.99 10.69 2.66
CA SER A 8 -6.71 9.53 2.12
C SER A 8 -6.45 9.39 0.63
N LEU A 9 -6.26 8.16 0.18
CA LEU A 9 -6.25 7.84 -1.23
C LEU A 9 -7.69 7.73 -1.74
N ARG A 10 -7.91 8.04 -3.01
CA ARG A 10 -9.21 7.81 -3.64
C ARG A 10 -9.57 6.31 -3.53
N PRO A 11 -10.86 5.96 -3.50
CA PRO A 11 -11.26 4.55 -3.52
C PRO A 11 -10.74 3.87 -4.79
N LEU A 12 -10.17 2.69 -4.62
CA LEU A 12 -9.64 1.88 -5.71
C LEU A 12 -10.27 0.49 -5.68
N PRO A 13 -10.46 -0.13 -6.85
CA PRO A 13 -10.99 -1.49 -6.88
C PRO A 13 -9.97 -2.48 -6.31
N ARG A 14 -10.44 -3.68 -6.00
CA ARG A 14 -9.58 -4.77 -5.57
C ARG A 14 -8.44 -5.00 -6.58
N GLY A 15 -7.22 -5.05 -6.09
CA GLY A 15 -6.04 -5.27 -6.90
C GLY A 15 -4.84 -4.47 -6.43
N PHE A 16 -3.79 -4.46 -7.25
CA PHE A 16 -2.54 -3.77 -6.97
C PHE A 16 -2.48 -2.49 -7.80
N HIS A 17 -2.26 -1.35 -7.14
CA HIS A 17 -2.37 -0.04 -7.78
C HIS A 17 -1.15 0.83 -7.52
N LEU A 18 -0.58 1.42 -8.56
CA LEU A 18 0.45 2.44 -8.42
C LEU A 18 -0.16 3.72 -7.89
N VAL A 19 0.35 4.21 -6.76
CA VAL A 19 -0.13 5.41 -6.10
C VAL A 19 1.00 6.41 -5.83
N THR A 20 2.17 6.23 -6.44
CA THR A 20 3.35 7.08 -6.21
C THR A 20 3.02 8.56 -6.34
N ASN A 21 2.43 8.96 -7.46
CA ASN A 21 2.15 10.38 -7.71
C ASN A 21 1.10 10.94 -6.74
N GLU A 22 0.09 10.15 -6.40
CA GLU A 22 -0.94 10.55 -5.46
C GLU A 22 -0.35 10.74 -4.06
N VAL A 23 0.52 9.84 -3.63
CA VAL A 23 1.24 9.98 -2.36
C VAL A 23 2.12 11.23 -2.40
N MET A 24 2.92 11.41 -3.44
CA MET A 24 3.83 12.55 -3.56
C MET A 24 3.10 13.90 -3.49
N ARG A 25 1.92 14.00 -4.08
CA ARG A 25 1.12 15.23 -4.04
C ARG A 25 0.67 15.62 -2.63
N ASN A 26 0.65 14.66 -1.72
CA ASN A 26 0.23 14.89 -0.33
C ASN A 26 1.41 15.16 0.61
N LEU A 27 2.64 15.03 0.14
CA LEU A 27 3.83 15.22 0.99
C LEU A 27 4.25 16.69 1.01
N PRO A 28 4.77 17.18 2.15
CA PRO A 28 5.44 18.47 2.20
C PRO A 28 6.79 18.40 1.48
N ALA A 29 7.48 19.53 1.40
CA ALA A 29 8.84 19.55 0.89
C ALA A 29 9.71 18.57 1.66
N LEU A 30 10.47 17.74 0.93
CA LEU A 30 11.32 16.73 1.53
C LEU A 30 12.64 17.34 2.05
N PRO A 31 13.19 16.84 3.16
CA PRO A 31 14.52 17.22 3.59
C PRO A 31 15.57 16.73 2.59
N LYS A 32 16.77 17.22 2.71
CA LYS A 32 17.87 16.78 1.85
C LYS A 32 18.19 15.32 2.06
N THR A 33 18.21 14.87 3.31
CA THR A 33 18.56 13.50 3.70
C THR A 33 17.61 13.05 4.80
N GLY A 34 17.12 11.83 4.72
CA GLY A 34 16.25 11.29 5.75
C GLY A 34 15.50 10.06 5.29
N ILE A 35 14.36 9.85 5.92
CA ILE A 35 13.47 8.73 5.59
C ILE A 35 12.03 9.22 5.54
N LEU A 36 11.26 8.59 4.67
CA LEU A 36 9.81 8.64 4.64
C LEU A 36 9.28 7.31 5.13
N ASN A 37 8.43 7.34 6.16
CA ASN A 37 7.62 6.18 6.53
C ASN A 37 6.17 6.43 6.07
N LEU A 38 5.62 5.47 5.34
CA LEU A 38 4.20 5.44 4.98
C LEU A 38 3.53 4.34 5.77
N PHE A 39 2.40 4.65 6.37
CA PHE A 39 1.63 3.72 7.19
C PHE A 39 0.17 3.79 6.79
N VAL A 40 -0.45 2.63 6.50
CA VAL A 40 -1.88 2.56 6.19
C VAL A 40 -2.66 2.04 7.39
N ARG A 41 -3.73 2.77 7.77
CA ARG A 41 -4.47 2.52 9.01
C ARG A 41 -5.65 1.58 8.80
N HIS A 42 -5.41 0.46 8.14
CA HIS A 42 -6.47 -0.50 7.82
C HIS A 42 -5.96 -1.92 7.92
N THR A 43 -6.89 -2.87 7.98
CA THR A 43 -6.60 -4.31 8.18
C THR A 43 -6.91 -5.16 6.95
N SER A 44 -7.30 -4.54 5.83
CA SER A 44 -7.73 -5.26 4.62
C SER A 44 -7.09 -4.71 3.34
N CYS A 45 -5.98 -4.02 3.49
CA CYS A 45 -5.13 -3.54 2.41
C CYS A 45 -3.68 -3.49 2.90
N GLY A 46 -2.75 -3.18 2.02
CA GLY A 46 -1.36 -3.06 2.39
C GLY A 46 -0.59 -2.12 1.46
N LEU A 47 0.68 -1.91 1.79
CA LEU A 47 1.60 -1.09 0.99
C LEU A 47 2.77 -1.94 0.53
N SER A 48 3.22 -1.70 -0.69
CA SER A 48 4.38 -2.41 -1.24
C SER A 48 5.16 -1.49 -2.18
N LEU A 49 6.40 -1.85 -2.45
CA LEU A 49 7.21 -1.25 -3.50
C LEU A 49 7.45 -2.32 -4.55
N ASN A 50 7.03 -2.07 -5.76
CA ASN A 50 7.25 -3.01 -6.85
C ASN A 50 7.23 -2.27 -8.18
N GLU A 51 7.26 -3.02 -9.27
CA GLU A 51 7.52 -2.51 -10.59
C GLU A 51 6.49 -1.47 -11.05
N ASN A 52 6.99 -0.37 -11.58
CA ASN A 52 6.20 0.80 -11.93
C ASN A 52 5.90 0.94 -13.43
N PHE A 53 6.32 -0.01 -14.27
CA PHE A 53 6.23 0.12 -15.72
C PHE A 53 5.20 -0.82 -16.34
N ASP A 54 5.42 -2.13 -16.25
CA ASP A 54 4.58 -3.12 -16.93
C ASP A 54 3.31 -3.41 -16.12
N PRO A 55 2.11 -3.07 -16.64
CA PRO A 55 0.86 -3.35 -15.94
C PRO A 55 0.60 -4.85 -15.73
N ASP A 56 1.24 -5.72 -16.50
CA ASP A 56 1.10 -7.17 -16.33
C ASP A 56 1.62 -7.63 -14.97
N VAL A 57 2.62 -6.95 -14.40
CA VAL A 57 3.10 -7.27 -13.05
C VAL A 57 1.97 -7.11 -12.04
N ARG A 58 1.20 -6.01 -12.11
CA ARG A 58 0.07 -5.78 -11.20
C ARG A 58 -1.04 -6.78 -11.40
N HIS A 59 -1.33 -7.11 -12.65
CA HIS A 59 -2.31 -8.14 -12.99
C HIS A 59 -1.91 -9.50 -12.40
N ASP A 60 -0.66 -9.89 -12.59
CA ASP A 60 -0.15 -11.19 -12.13
C ASP A 60 -0.08 -11.27 -10.61
N LEU A 61 0.34 -10.18 -9.95
CA LEU A 61 0.36 -10.11 -8.48
C LEU A 61 -1.04 -10.34 -7.90
N LYS A 62 -2.05 -9.72 -8.49
CA LYS A 62 -3.44 -9.93 -8.06
C LYS A 62 -3.81 -11.41 -8.14
N GLY A 63 -3.57 -12.05 -9.29
CA GLY A 63 -3.88 -13.47 -9.48
C GLY A 63 -3.12 -14.38 -8.53
N ILE A 64 -1.83 -14.09 -8.32
CA ILE A 64 -0.98 -14.88 -7.41
C ILE A 64 -1.54 -14.82 -5.99
N PHE A 65 -1.85 -13.62 -5.49
CA PHE A 65 -2.38 -13.47 -4.14
C PHE A 65 -3.76 -14.10 -3.98
N GLU A 66 -4.62 -14.02 -5.01
CA GLU A 66 -5.93 -14.66 -4.97
C GLU A 66 -5.83 -16.19 -4.91
N ARG A 67 -4.84 -16.77 -5.57
CA ARG A 67 -4.60 -18.22 -5.50
C ARG A 67 -3.95 -18.66 -4.18
N LEU A 68 -3.07 -17.83 -3.61
CA LEU A 68 -2.42 -18.14 -2.34
C LEU A 68 -3.39 -18.09 -1.17
N VAL A 69 -4.30 -17.12 -1.17
CA VAL A 69 -5.26 -16.92 -0.10
C VAL A 69 -6.65 -16.74 -0.73
N PRO A 70 -7.34 -17.85 -1.03
CA PRO A 70 -8.63 -17.77 -1.70
C PRO A 70 -9.72 -17.22 -0.78
N ASP A 71 -10.72 -16.60 -1.38
CA ASP A 71 -11.94 -16.21 -0.68
C ASP A 71 -12.76 -17.45 -0.33
N GLY A 72 -13.54 -17.34 0.74
CA GLY A 72 -14.56 -18.33 1.05
C GLY A 72 -14.05 -19.71 1.43
N ASP A 73 -12.80 -19.83 1.90
CA ASP A 73 -12.30 -21.12 2.39
C ASP A 73 -13.16 -21.54 3.59
N PRO A 74 -13.78 -22.74 3.53
CA PRO A 74 -14.69 -23.18 4.59
C PRO A 74 -14.02 -23.37 5.95
N ARG A 75 -12.71 -23.38 6.00
CA ARG A 75 -11.95 -23.48 7.26
C ARG A 75 -11.85 -22.14 8.00
N TYR A 76 -12.17 -21.02 7.35
CA TYR A 76 -12.14 -19.71 8.01
C TYR A 76 -13.27 -19.61 9.03
N LEU A 77 -12.93 -19.15 10.24
CA LEU A 77 -13.92 -18.89 11.29
C LEU A 77 -14.57 -17.52 11.14
N HIS A 78 -13.83 -16.55 10.63
CA HIS A 78 -14.30 -15.18 10.43
C HIS A 78 -15.14 -15.11 9.14
N GLN A 79 -16.44 -15.23 9.25
CA GLN A 79 -17.35 -15.32 8.10
C GLN A 79 -18.51 -14.31 8.13
N ASP A 80 -18.71 -13.63 9.28
CA ASP A 80 -19.89 -12.76 9.46
C ASP A 80 -19.91 -11.55 8.51
N GLU A 81 -18.76 -11.14 8.00
CA GLU A 81 -18.62 -10.02 7.07
C GLU A 81 -18.48 -10.48 5.62
N GLY A 82 -18.92 -11.69 5.32
CA GLY A 82 -18.90 -12.25 3.98
C GLY A 82 -17.65 -13.08 3.67
N PRO A 83 -17.57 -13.63 2.45
CA PRO A 83 -16.52 -14.59 2.09
C PRO A 83 -15.18 -13.94 1.75
N THR A 84 -15.11 -12.61 1.60
CA THR A 84 -13.91 -11.91 1.13
C THR A 84 -13.13 -11.20 2.22
N ASP A 85 -13.66 -11.15 3.45
CA ASP A 85 -13.03 -10.34 4.51
C ASP A 85 -11.84 -11.04 5.12
N MET A 86 -11.94 -12.30 5.49
CA MET A 86 -10.81 -13.02 6.11
C MET A 86 -9.63 -13.14 5.15
N SER A 87 -9.86 -13.42 3.89
CA SER A 87 -8.79 -13.48 2.89
C SER A 87 -8.08 -12.13 2.75
N ALA A 88 -8.84 -11.03 2.80
CA ALA A 88 -8.28 -9.68 2.76
C ALA A 88 -7.40 -9.40 3.99
N HIS A 89 -7.83 -9.80 5.19
CA HIS A 89 -7.02 -9.66 6.40
C HIS A 89 -5.70 -10.43 6.31
N ALA A 90 -5.74 -11.66 5.81
CA ALA A 90 -4.54 -12.48 5.64
C ALA A 90 -3.56 -11.84 4.64
N LYS A 91 -4.06 -11.38 3.50
CA LYS A 91 -3.23 -10.71 2.49
C LYS A 91 -2.63 -9.41 3.01
N SER A 92 -3.41 -8.63 3.77
CA SER A 92 -2.93 -7.42 4.43
C SER A 92 -1.72 -7.72 5.33
N SER A 93 -1.81 -8.78 6.12
CA SER A 93 -0.70 -9.21 6.98
C SER A 93 0.51 -9.71 6.19
N MET A 94 0.30 -10.36 5.06
CA MET A 94 1.39 -10.85 4.21
C MET A 94 2.15 -9.73 3.54
N VAL A 95 1.45 -8.73 3.03
CA VAL A 95 2.06 -7.58 2.35
C VAL A 95 2.66 -6.60 3.34
N GLY A 96 1.94 -6.36 4.44
CA GLY A 96 2.33 -5.37 5.43
C GLY A 96 1.66 -4.03 5.22
N VAL A 97 1.73 -3.19 6.26
CA VAL A 97 1.00 -1.93 6.33
C VAL A 97 1.90 -0.71 6.32
N SER A 98 3.20 -0.88 6.24
CA SER A 98 4.12 0.26 6.23
C SER A 98 5.30 0.04 5.30
N LEU A 99 5.85 1.16 4.82
CA LEU A 99 7.06 1.22 4.01
C LEU A 99 7.99 2.26 4.60
N THR A 100 9.29 2.02 4.48
CA THR A 100 10.30 3.04 4.75
C THR A 100 11.12 3.24 3.49
N ILE A 101 11.19 4.49 3.04
CA ILE A 101 11.88 4.88 1.80
C ILE A 101 12.94 5.92 2.15
N PRO A 102 14.20 5.71 1.77
CA PRO A 102 15.24 6.71 1.97
C PRO A 102 14.96 7.99 1.17
N ILE A 103 15.33 9.14 1.76
CA ILE A 103 15.32 10.42 1.09
C ILE A 103 16.77 10.82 0.87
N THR A 104 17.14 11.10 -0.38
CA THR A 104 18.50 11.47 -0.76
C THR A 104 18.43 12.66 -1.72
N ASN A 105 19.18 13.71 -1.45
CA ASN A 105 19.18 14.93 -2.28
C ASN A 105 17.78 15.51 -2.49
N GLY A 106 16.94 15.48 -1.46
CA GLY A 106 15.60 16.04 -1.51
C GLY A 106 14.56 15.22 -2.26
N ARG A 107 14.86 13.96 -2.59
CA ARG A 107 13.97 13.07 -3.36
C ARG A 107 13.87 11.71 -2.70
N LEU A 108 12.76 11.03 -2.94
CA LEU A 108 12.64 9.61 -2.59
C LEU A 108 13.65 8.80 -3.43
N ASN A 109 14.54 8.10 -2.74
CA ASN A 109 15.59 7.32 -3.40
C ASN A 109 15.08 5.94 -3.78
N LEU A 110 14.10 5.91 -4.66
CA LEU A 110 13.55 4.69 -5.22
C LEU A 110 14.46 4.18 -6.35
N GLY A 111 14.48 2.86 -6.53
CA GLY A 111 15.06 2.28 -7.75
C GLY A 111 14.26 2.71 -8.97
N THR A 112 14.88 2.67 -10.15
CA THR A 112 14.28 3.10 -11.41
C THR A 112 12.91 2.44 -11.66
N TRP A 113 12.78 1.18 -11.29
CA TRP A 113 11.58 0.39 -11.53
C TRP A 113 10.66 0.27 -10.33
N GLN A 114 10.96 0.95 -9.23
CA GLN A 114 10.12 0.91 -8.04
C GLN A 114 9.06 2.01 -8.06
N GLY A 115 7.84 1.62 -7.74
CA GLY A 115 6.76 2.54 -7.45
C GLY A 115 6.06 2.14 -6.16
N ILE A 116 5.33 3.06 -5.58
CA ILE A 116 4.54 2.83 -4.37
C ILE A 116 3.22 2.21 -4.78
N TYR A 117 2.88 1.07 -4.16
CA TYR A 117 1.64 0.34 -4.41
C TYR A 117 0.71 0.44 -3.22
N LEU A 118 -0.56 0.72 -3.50
CA LEU A 118 -1.65 0.32 -2.61
C LEU A 118 -2.13 -1.06 -3.07
N CYS A 119 -2.07 -2.01 -2.17
CA CYS A 119 -2.59 -3.36 -2.39
C CYS A 119 -3.98 -3.43 -1.75
N GLU A 120 -5.02 -3.30 -2.58
CA GLU A 120 -6.40 -3.29 -2.11
C GLU A 120 -6.97 -4.70 -2.18
N PHE A 121 -7.37 -5.25 -1.03
CA PHE A 121 -7.85 -6.62 -0.96
C PHE A 121 -9.37 -6.71 -0.79
N ARG A 122 -10.08 -5.58 -0.77
CA ARG A 122 -11.54 -5.52 -0.74
C ARG A 122 -12.06 -4.91 -2.04
N GLU A 123 -13.20 -5.40 -2.51
CA GLU A 123 -13.83 -4.84 -3.71
C GLU A 123 -14.38 -3.44 -3.47
N ARG A 124 -14.84 -3.17 -2.23
CA ARG A 124 -15.39 -1.88 -1.81
C ARG A 124 -14.74 -1.44 -0.51
N GLY A 125 -13.42 -1.32 -0.53
CA GLY A 125 -12.65 -0.93 0.65
C GLY A 125 -12.78 0.55 1.03
N GLY A 126 -13.31 1.38 0.13
CA GLY A 126 -13.42 2.82 0.35
C GLY A 126 -12.07 3.52 0.26
N SER A 127 -12.04 4.77 0.70
CA SER A 127 -10.81 5.55 0.76
C SER A 127 -9.91 5.02 1.86
N ARG A 128 -8.68 4.65 1.52
CA ARG A 128 -7.70 4.19 2.49
C ARG A 128 -6.94 5.36 3.06
N HIS A 129 -6.79 5.37 4.38
CA HIS A 129 -6.18 6.45 5.13
C HIS A 129 -4.73 6.14 5.46
N LEU A 130 -3.83 7.05 5.10
CA LEU A 130 -2.39 6.90 5.30
C LEU A 130 -1.84 7.98 6.22
N ILE A 131 -0.75 7.64 6.89
CA ILE A 131 0.07 8.60 7.63
C ILE A 131 1.47 8.56 7.03
N ALA A 132 1.96 9.71 6.59
CA ALA A 132 3.33 9.87 6.15
C ALA A 132 4.12 10.55 7.25
N THR A 133 5.19 9.93 7.70
CA THR A 133 6.12 10.51 8.67
C THR A 133 7.47 10.71 7.99
N ILE A 134 7.98 11.93 8.05
CA ILE A 134 9.27 12.30 7.45
C ILE A 134 10.21 12.70 8.56
N ILE A 135 11.37 12.07 8.60
CA ILE A 135 12.45 12.37 9.55
C ILE A 135 13.70 12.66 8.73
N GLY A 136 14.31 13.82 8.94
CA GLY A 136 15.52 14.17 8.21
C GLY A 136 16.01 15.59 8.42
N GLU A 137 17.04 15.90 7.71
CA GLU A 137 17.74 17.21 7.78
C GLU A 137 17.99 17.79 6.40
#